data_45efa911540e87f9bf17b0e0219595b5
#
_entry.id   45efa911540e87f9bf17b0e0219595b5
#
_cell.length_a   1.000
_cell.length_b   1.000
_cell.length_c   1.000
_cell.angle_alpha   90.00
_cell.angle_beta   90.00
_cell.angle_gamma   90.00
#
_symmetry.space_group_name_H-M   'P 1'
#
loop_
_entity.id
_entity.type
_entity.pdbx_description
1 polymer ?
#
loop_
_entity_poly.entity_id
_entity_poly.type
_entity_poly.pdbx_seq_one_letter_code
_entity_poly.pdbx_strand_id
1 'polypeptide(L)'
;EPEGYFMNQEQLLKTLNPKQLLYTRMDLPDPTNGEYLLAAFHIIPGGELNIMQAAAEIAAESSTGTNFPVKTETPFSRVMNALVYRIDMEKNLIWIAYPWRLFDRKGNVQNIMTYIAGNVLGMKEIKALKLLDIWFPPSMLEQYDGPSYTLDDMRTYLDVHDRPILGTIIKPKMGLTSSEYAEVCYDFWVGGGDFVKNDEPQADQDFSPYDKMVRYVKMAMDKAVRETGRKKVHSFNVSSADFDTMIERCEMIREAGFEPGSYAFLIDGITAGWMAVQTLRRRYPDVFLHFHRAGHGSFTRPENPIGFSVLVLSKFARLAGASGIHTGTAGVGKMAGSPEEDVTAAR
;
A
#
# COMPACT_ATOMS: atom_id res chain seq x y z
N GLU A 1 11.34 -12.19 -41.87
CA GLU A 1 11.55 -11.71 -40.47
C GLU A 1 13.02 -11.92 -40.14
N PRO A 2 13.78 -10.91 -39.70
CA PRO A 2 15.16 -11.13 -39.28
C PRO A 2 15.13 -11.89 -37.96
N GLU A 3 15.81 -13.02 -37.89
CA GLU A 3 16.14 -13.72 -36.65
C GLU A 3 16.83 -12.71 -35.72
N GLY A 4 16.12 -12.24 -34.72
CA GLY A 4 16.68 -11.33 -33.72
C GLY A 4 17.74 -12.06 -32.93
N TYR A 5 18.97 -11.66 -33.07
CA TYR A 5 20.08 -12.08 -32.23
C TYR A 5 19.79 -11.62 -30.81
N PHE A 6 19.14 -12.46 -29.99
CA PHE A 6 19.02 -12.19 -28.57
C PHE A 6 20.40 -12.34 -27.91
N MET A 7 20.95 -11.24 -27.43
CA MET A 7 22.19 -11.25 -26.66
C MET A 7 21.97 -12.09 -25.39
N ASN A 8 22.86 -12.99 -25.08
CA ASN A 8 22.85 -13.71 -23.81
C ASN A 8 23.34 -12.82 -22.66
N GLN A 9 23.16 -13.28 -21.41
CA GLN A 9 23.53 -12.52 -20.22
C GLN A 9 24.99 -12.06 -20.21
N GLU A 10 25.91 -12.91 -20.65
CA GLU A 10 27.33 -12.57 -20.71
C GLU A 10 27.62 -11.46 -21.74
N GLN A 11 26.94 -11.49 -22.87
CA GLN A 11 27.05 -10.44 -23.89
C GLN A 11 26.49 -9.11 -23.37
N LEU A 12 25.35 -9.14 -22.65
CA LEU A 12 24.74 -7.95 -22.03
C LEU A 12 25.69 -7.32 -20.98
N LEU A 13 26.37 -8.13 -20.16
CA LEU A 13 27.33 -7.63 -19.17
C LEU A 13 28.48 -6.85 -19.84
N LYS A 14 28.93 -7.28 -21.03
CA LYS A 14 29.97 -6.60 -21.79
C LYS A 14 29.55 -5.24 -22.36
N THR A 15 28.24 -4.94 -22.39
CA THR A 15 27.72 -3.63 -22.86
C THR A 15 27.71 -2.57 -21.77
N LEU A 16 27.88 -2.96 -20.50
CA LEU A 16 27.83 -2.04 -19.37
C LEU A 16 29.10 -1.15 -19.36
N ASN A 17 28.85 0.13 -19.10
CA ASN A 17 29.92 1.06 -18.81
C ASN A 17 30.44 0.88 -17.35
N PRO A 18 31.60 1.46 -16.99
CA PRO A 18 32.18 1.32 -15.65
C PRO A 18 31.24 1.75 -14.50
N LYS A 19 30.36 2.75 -14.71
CA LYS A 19 29.36 3.18 -13.73
C LYS A 19 28.28 2.12 -13.55
N GLN A 20 27.69 1.62 -14.63
CA GLN A 20 26.65 0.61 -14.62
C GLN A 20 27.09 -0.69 -13.95
N LEU A 21 28.38 -1.06 -14.11
CA LEU A 21 28.97 -2.22 -13.44
C LEU A 21 28.95 -2.11 -11.91
N LEU A 22 28.96 -0.90 -11.34
CA LEU A 22 28.86 -0.70 -9.88
C LEU A 22 27.48 -1.08 -9.30
N TYR A 23 26.47 -1.14 -10.15
CA TYR A 23 25.08 -1.43 -9.79
C TYR A 23 24.60 -2.78 -10.34
N THR A 24 25.52 -3.62 -10.78
CA THR A 24 25.19 -4.94 -11.37
C THR A 24 26.07 -6.01 -10.75
N ARG A 25 25.44 -7.07 -10.21
CA ARG A 25 26.13 -8.21 -9.62
C ARG A 25 25.34 -9.49 -9.84
N MET A 26 25.47 -10.06 -11.04
CA MET A 26 24.71 -11.26 -11.46
C MET A 26 25.13 -12.54 -10.70
N ASP A 27 26.27 -12.51 -10.03
CA ASP A 27 26.83 -13.55 -9.16
C ASP A 27 26.64 -13.24 -7.67
N LEU A 28 25.68 -12.39 -7.31
CA LEU A 28 25.39 -12.04 -5.92
C LEU A 28 25.09 -13.32 -5.12
N PRO A 29 25.96 -13.69 -4.17
CA PRO A 29 25.72 -14.89 -3.37
C PRO A 29 24.57 -14.63 -2.41
N ASP A 30 23.61 -15.55 -2.38
CA ASP A 30 22.45 -15.54 -1.49
C ASP A 30 21.83 -14.16 -1.23
N PRO A 31 21.07 -13.59 -2.19
CA PRO A 31 20.40 -12.30 -1.98
C PRO A 31 19.37 -12.33 -0.85
N THR A 32 19.02 -13.52 -0.35
CA THR A 32 18.05 -13.73 0.74
C THR A 32 18.68 -13.81 2.12
N ASN A 33 19.96 -13.52 2.25
CA ASN A 33 20.73 -13.61 3.50
C ASN A 33 20.33 -12.62 4.63
N GLY A 34 19.31 -11.79 4.39
CA GLY A 34 18.82 -10.81 5.35
C GLY A 34 19.43 -9.41 5.23
N GLU A 35 20.40 -9.21 4.34
CA GLU A 35 21.05 -7.91 4.14
C GLU A 35 20.32 -7.01 3.13
N TYR A 36 19.37 -7.55 2.37
CA TYR A 36 18.74 -6.85 1.26
C TYR A 36 17.22 -6.85 1.34
N LEU A 37 16.64 -5.71 1.01
CA LEU A 37 15.29 -5.62 0.49
C LEU A 37 15.37 -6.02 -0.99
N LEU A 38 14.53 -6.96 -1.43
CA LEU A 38 14.49 -7.43 -2.81
C LEU A 38 13.26 -6.90 -3.51
N ALA A 39 13.42 -6.44 -4.76
CA ALA A 39 12.33 -5.95 -5.58
C ALA A 39 12.38 -6.56 -6.98
N ALA A 40 11.21 -6.97 -7.48
CA ALA A 40 11.02 -7.48 -8.83
C ALA A 40 10.25 -6.48 -9.67
N PHE A 41 10.79 -6.13 -10.83
CA PHE A 41 10.18 -5.20 -11.76
C PHE A 41 9.97 -5.85 -13.14
N HIS A 42 8.86 -5.51 -13.77
CA HIS A 42 8.72 -5.59 -15.21
C HIS A 42 9.26 -4.29 -15.82
N ILE A 43 10.10 -4.41 -16.87
CA ILE A 43 10.75 -3.27 -17.50
C ILE A 43 10.66 -3.35 -19.02
N ILE A 44 10.43 -2.22 -19.67
CA ILE A 44 10.70 -2.03 -21.10
C ILE A 44 11.67 -0.86 -21.22
N PRO A 45 12.89 -1.11 -21.68
CA PRO A 45 13.89 -0.06 -21.89
C PRO A 45 13.42 0.99 -22.89
N GLY A 46 13.87 2.22 -22.72
CA GLY A 46 13.69 3.34 -23.64
C GLY A 46 14.99 3.67 -24.38
N GLY A 47 14.85 4.46 -25.45
CA GLY A 47 16.01 4.88 -26.22
C GLY A 47 16.79 3.71 -26.84
N GLU A 48 18.11 3.77 -26.72
CA GLU A 48 19.04 2.75 -27.26
C GLU A 48 19.54 1.77 -26.17
N LEU A 49 19.00 1.84 -24.95
CA LEU A 49 19.43 0.98 -23.86
C LEU A 49 18.91 -0.44 -24.03
N ASN A 50 19.77 -1.42 -23.76
CA ASN A 50 19.30 -2.78 -23.53
C ASN A 50 18.78 -2.95 -22.09
N ILE A 51 18.15 -4.09 -21.80
CA ILE A 51 17.52 -4.37 -20.50
C ILE A 51 18.51 -4.31 -19.33
N MET A 52 19.76 -4.77 -19.52
CA MET A 52 20.81 -4.77 -18.48
C MET A 52 21.25 -3.34 -18.16
N GLN A 53 21.46 -2.52 -19.17
CA GLN A 53 21.82 -1.11 -19.02
C GLN A 53 20.71 -0.34 -18.31
N ALA A 54 19.46 -0.52 -18.77
CA ALA A 54 18.30 0.12 -18.15
C ALA A 54 18.12 -0.31 -16.68
N ALA A 55 18.29 -1.60 -16.38
CA ALA A 55 18.23 -2.11 -15.01
C ALA A 55 19.32 -1.49 -14.11
N ALA A 56 20.53 -1.35 -14.62
CA ALA A 56 21.63 -0.72 -13.88
C ALA A 56 21.36 0.77 -13.61
N GLU A 57 20.77 1.50 -14.56
CA GLU A 57 20.37 2.90 -14.34
C GLU A 57 19.26 3.01 -13.29
N ILE A 58 18.28 2.07 -13.27
CA ILE A 58 17.25 2.02 -12.23
C ILE A 58 17.89 1.76 -10.86
N ALA A 59 18.78 0.78 -10.75
CA ALA A 59 19.47 0.48 -9.50
C ALA A 59 20.31 1.67 -9.01
N ALA A 60 20.95 2.39 -9.92
CA ALA A 60 21.69 3.60 -9.60
C ALA A 60 20.78 4.70 -9.05
N GLU A 61 19.75 5.10 -9.81
CA GLU A 61 18.82 6.18 -9.43
C GLU A 61 18.06 5.87 -8.13
N SER A 62 17.71 4.60 -7.93
CA SER A 62 16.98 4.16 -6.73
C SER A 62 17.89 3.85 -5.53
N SER A 63 19.17 4.22 -5.56
CA SER A 63 20.09 4.05 -4.42
C SER A 63 21.05 5.21 -4.27
N THR A 64 22.29 5.06 -4.69
CA THR A 64 23.38 6.01 -4.45
C THR A 64 23.81 6.77 -5.70
N GLY A 65 23.35 6.36 -6.86
CA GLY A 65 23.83 6.84 -8.13
C GLY A 65 23.21 8.13 -8.60
N THR A 66 23.89 8.74 -9.57
CA THR A 66 23.42 9.87 -10.35
C THR A 66 23.77 9.61 -11.81
N ASN A 67 23.21 10.42 -12.72
CA ASN A 67 23.54 10.34 -14.15
C ASN A 67 24.99 10.76 -14.47
N PHE A 68 25.70 11.35 -13.49
CA PHE A 68 27.06 11.82 -13.64
C PHE A 68 28.00 11.17 -12.63
N PRO A 69 29.29 10.89 -13.00
CA PRO A 69 30.30 10.48 -12.04
C PRO A 69 30.52 11.57 -11.00
N VAL A 70 30.49 11.20 -9.71
CA VAL A 70 30.72 12.13 -8.60
C VAL A 70 32.03 11.85 -7.91
N LYS A 71 32.76 12.93 -7.56
CA LYS A 71 34.05 12.83 -6.87
C LYS A 71 33.90 12.58 -5.37
N THR A 72 32.70 12.68 -4.85
CA THR A 72 32.35 12.52 -3.41
C THR A 72 32.05 11.08 -3.04
N GLU A 73 32.13 10.14 -3.98
CA GLU A 73 31.96 8.72 -3.72
C GLU A 73 33.02 8.19 -2.75
N THR A 74 32.58 7.39 -1.78
CA THR A 74 33.44 6.76 -0.77
C THR A 74 33.31 5.23 -0.83
N PRO A 75 34.27 4.48 -0.24
CA PRO A 75 34.10 3.02 -0.11
C PRO A 75 32.81 2.63 0.60
N PHE A 76 32.39 3.39 1.58
CA PHE A 76 31.12 3.14 2.29
C PHE A 76 29.90 3.40 1.41
N SER A 77 29.87 4.50 0.64
CA SER A 77 28.75 4.76 -0.25
C SER A 77 28.53 3.66 -1.29
N ARG A 78 29.61 3.01 -1.74
CA ARG A 78 29.55 1.89 -2.68
C ARG A 78 28.89 0.64 -2.11
N VAL A 79 29.03 0.38 -0.79
CA VAL A 79 28.34 -0.75 -0.14
C VAL A 79 26.83 -0.50 -0.05
N MET A 80 26.39 0.73 -0.25
CA MET A 80 24.97 1.11 -0.27
C MET A 80 24.38 1.07 -1.68
N ASN A 81 25.12 0.72 -2.71
CA ASN A 81 24.59 0.57 -4.06
C ASN A 81 23.54 -0.54 -4.12
N ALA A 82 22.42 -0.27 -4.75
CA ALA A 82 21.51 -1.32 -5.15
C ALA A 82 22.11 -2.13 -6.30
N LEU A 83 21.84 -3.42 -6.32
CA LEU A 83 22.48 -4.36 -7.22
C LEU A 83 21.44 -5.12 -8.07
N VAL A 84 21.52 -4.99 -9.38
CA VAL A 84 20.83 -5.90 -10.30
C VAL A 84 21.49 -7.27 -10.17
N TYR A 85 20.72 -8.27 -9.70
CA TYR A 85 21.28 -9.61 -9.47
C TYR A 85 20.64 -10.72 -10.33
N ARG A 86 19.52 -10.41 -10.98
CA ARG A 86 18.83 -11.36 -11.86
C ARG A 86 18.06 -10.62 -12.95
N ILE A 87 18.07 -11.19 -14.16
CA ILE A 87 17.29 -10.71 -15.31
C ILE A 87 16.67 -11.91 -16.03
N ASP A 88 15.39 -11.78 -16.39
CA ASP A 88 14.69 -12.67 -17.31
C ASP A 88 14.33 -11.85 -18.56
N MET A 89 15.08 -12.07 -19.63
CA MET A 89 14.94 -11.31 -20.87
C MET A 89 13.67 -11.66 -21.65
N GLU A 90 13.19 -12.90 -21.54
CA GLU A 90 11.99 -13.35 -22.25
C GLU A 90 10.75 -12.68 -21.66
N LYS A 91 10.74 -12.49 -20.36
CA LYS A 91 9.61 -11.89 -19.62
C LYS A 91 9.80 -10.41 -19.31
N ASN A 92 10.92 -9.83 -19.71
CA ASN A 92 11.29 -8.46 -19.37
C ASN A 92 11.24 -8.19 -17.85
N LEU A 93 11.78 -9.13 -17.06
CA LEU A 93 11.82 -9.02 -15.60
C LEU A 93 13.24 -8.77 -15.13
N ILE A 94 13.35 -7.91 -14.11
CA ILE A 94 14.61 -7.65 -13.40
C ILE A 94 14.38 -7.75 -11.89
N TRP A 95 15.41 -8.19 -11.17
CA TRP A 95 15.43 -8.22 -9.72
C TRP A 95 16.60 -7.39 -9.21
N ILE A 96 16.28 -6.51 -8.27
CA ILE A 96 17.24 -5.59 -7.65
C ILE A 96 17.28 -5.84 -6.15
N ALA A 97 18.50 -5.96 -5.61
CA ALA A 97 18.76 -6.08 -4.17
C ALA A 97 19.21 -4.71 -3.63
N TYR A 98 18.49 -4.18 -2.69
CA TYR A 98 18.78 -2.92 -2.01
C TYR A 98 19.31 -3.21 -0.61
N PRO A 99 20.56 -2.78 -0.25
CA PRO A 99 20.99 -2.87 1.12
C PRO A 99 19.94 -2.21 2.03
N TRP A 100 19.33 -2.96 2.96
CA TRP A 100 18.20 -2.43 3.72
C TRP A 100 18.58 -1.24 4.61
N ARG A 101 19.89 -1.05 4.89
CA ARG A 101 20.43 0.12 5.60
C ARG A 101 20.35 1.43 4.82
N LEU A 102 19.97 1.41 3.55
CA LEU A 102 19.63 2.62 2.78
C LEU A 102 18.40 3.34 3.37
N PHE A 103 17.49 2.57 3.96
CA PHE A 103 16.19 3.06 4.37
C PHE A 103 16.21 3.63 5.80
N ASP A 104 15.19 4.43 6.10
CA ASP A 104 15.03 5.06 7.41
C ASP A 104 14.94 4.01 8.52
N ARG A 105 15.82 4.13 9.51
CA ARG A 105 15.92 3.20 10.64
C ARG A 105 14.71 3.21 11.59
N LYS A 106 13.76 4.12 11.41
CA LYS A 106 12.55 4.24 12.24
C LYS A 106 11.29 3.65 11.59
N GLY A 107 11.45 2.81 10.58
CA GLY A 107 10.34 2.22 9.86
C GLY A 107 9.48 3.26 9.15
N ASN A 108 9.80 3.60 7.92
CA ASN A 108 9.20 4.69 7.16
C ASN A 108 8.83 4.22 5.74
N VAL A 109 7.55 3.92 5.52
CA VAL A 109 7.05 3.45 4.22
C VAL A 109 7.22 4.49 3.13
N GLN A 110 6.99 5.77 3.45
CA GLN A 110 7.19 6.88 2.52
C GLN A 110 8.64 6.90 2.01
N ASN A 111 9.62 6.67 2.89
CA ASN A 111 11.02 6.64 2.51
C ASN A 111 11.35 5.48 1.57
N ILE A 112 10.83 4.26 1.81
CA ILE A 112 11.00 3.14 0.87
C ILE A 112 10.47 3.52 -0.50
N MET A 113 9.27 4.08 -0.56
CA MET A 113 8.64 4.42 -1.83
C MET A 113 9.41 5.48 -2.61
N THR A 114 10.06 6.44 -1.95
CA THR A 114 10.91 7.42 -2.63
C THR A 114 12.11 6.82 -3.32
N TYR A 115 12.62 5.68 -2.83
CA TYR A 115 13.69 4.94 -3.51
C TYR A 115 13.15 4.10 -4.68
N ILE A 116 12.26 3.15 -4.39
CA ILE A 116 11.93 2.07 -5.34
C ILE A 116 10.71 2.37 -6.24
N ALA A 117 9.94 3.39 -5.92
CA ALA A 117 8.76 3.84 -6.68
C ALA A 117 8.67 5.38 -6.74
N GLY A 118 9.80 6.06 -6.61
CA GLY A 118 9.94 7.51 -6.71
C GLY A 118 10.43 7.95 -8.08
N ASN A 119 11.58 8.62 -8.12
CA ASN A 119 12.15 9.18 -9.35
C ASN A 119 12.31 8.18 -10.48
N VAL A 120 12.58 6.91 -10.16
CA VAL A 120 12.74 5.84 -11.17
C VAL A 120 11.51 5.68 -12.06
N LEU A 121 10.30 6.01 -11.57
CA LEU A 121 9.08 5.95 -12.36
C LEU A 121 8.96 7.10 -13.38
N GLY A 122 9.80 8.12 -13.27
CA GLY A 122 9.85 9.29 -14.18
C GLY A 122 11.04 9.31 -15.12
N MET A 123 11.87 8.25 -15.15
CA MET A 123 13.09 8.21 -15.98
C MET A 123 12.73 8.12 -17.47
N LYS A 124 13.29 9.03 -18.29
CA LYS A 124 13.06 9.07 -19.75
C LYS A 124 13.68 7.87 -20.49
N GLU A 125 14.66 7.22 -19.88
CA GLU A 125 15.33 6.03 -20.38
C GLU A 125 14.47 4.77 -20.30
N ILE A 126 13.28 4.86 -19.70
CA ILE A 126 12.38 3.73 -19.42
C ILE A 126 11.02 3.98 -20.08
N LYS A 127 10.56 3.05 -20.92
CA LYS A 127 9.22 3.08 -21.51
C LYS A 127 8.18 2.47 -20.59
N ALA A 128 8.55 1.42 -19.87
CA ALA A 128 7.70 0.79 -18.86
C ALA A 128 8.55 0.39 -17.66
N LEU A 129 8.02 0.63 -16.46
CA LEU A 129 8.60 0.15 -15.20
C LEU A 129 7.48 -0.09 -14.20
N LYS A 130 7.24 -1.36 -13.88
CA LYS A 130 6.22 -1.75 -12.92
C LYS A 130 6.82 -2.61 -11.82
N LEU A 131 6.78 -2.13 -10.59
CA LEU A 131 7.16 -2.92 -9.42
C LEU A 131 6.09 -3.98 -9.17
N LEU A 132 6.46 -5.25 -9.37
CA LEU A 132 5.54 -6.39 -9.30
C LEU A 132 5.44 -6.98 -7.91
N ASP A 133 6.60 -7.09 -7.24
CA ASP A 133 6.68 -7.63 -5.88
C ASP A 133 7.89 -7.09 -5.13
N ILE A 134 7.83 -7.20 -3.78
CA ILE A 134 8.88 -6.74 -2.87
C ILE A 134 8.96 -7.68 -1.67
N TRP A 135 10.19 -7.97 -1.22
CA TRP A 135 10.47 -8.82 -0.06
C TRP A 135 11.36 -8.07 0.92
N PHE A 136 10.89 -7.99 2.15
CA PHE A 136 11.57 -7.30 3.24
C PHE A 136 12.37 -8.29 4.08
N PRO A 137 13.66 -8.04 4.39
CA PRO A 137 14.39 -8.91 5.30
C PRO A 137 13.84 -8.76 6.74
N PRO A 138 13.91 -9.83 7.56
CA PRO A 138 13.41 -9.80 8.94
C PRO A 138 13.93 -8.64 9.76
N SER A 139 15.22 -8.35 9.70
CA SER A 139 15.88 -7.24 10.42
C SER A 139 15.33 -5.86 10.04
N MET A 140 14.86 -5.69 8.80
CA MET A 140 14.17 -4.48 8.38
C MET A 140 12.74 -4.43 8.92
N LEU A 141 12.02 -5.55 8.90
CA LEU A 141 10.64 -5.63 9.40
C LEU A 141 10.54 -5.28 10.88
N GLU A 142 11.55 -5.57 11.69
CA GLU A 142 11.62 -5.20 13.10
C GLU A 142 11.53 -3.69 13.36
N GLN A 143 11.78 -2.86 12.33
CA GLN A 143 11.67 -1.41 12.42
C GLN A 143 10.24 -0.89 12.19
N TYR A 144 9.32 -1.76 11.77
CA TYR A 144 7.95 -1.41 11.42
C TYR A 144 6.96 -1.95 12.44
N ASP A 145 5.95 -1.15 12.73
CA ASP A 145 4.93 -1.51 13.71
C ASP A 145 3.99 -2.64 13.18
N GLY A 146 3.74 -2.69 11.87
CA GLY A 146 2.72 -3.54 11.29
C GLY A 146 1.32 -3.24 11.85
N PRO A 147 0.29 -4.03 11.51
CA PRO A 147 -1.03 -3.89 12.10
C PRO A 147 -1.03 -4.36 13.56
N SER A 148 -1.68 -3.60 14.43
CA SER A 148 -1.84 -3.95 15.85
C SER A 148 -3.19 -4.55 16.17
N TYR A 149 -4.25 -4.08 15.52
CA TYR A 149 -5.58 -4.65 15.57
C TYR A 149 -5.80 -5.46 14.29
N THR A 150 -6.04 -6.74 14.42
CA THR A 150 -6.06 -7.69 13.31
C THR A 150 -7.47 -8.08 12.90
N LEU A 151 -7.59 -8.89 11.86
CA LEU A 151 -8.87 -9.53 11.49
C LEU A 151 -9.37 -10.47 12.59
N ASP A 152 -8.47 -11.16 13.29
CA ASP A 152 -8.83 -12.07 14.37
C ASP A 152 -9.40 -11.31 15.58
N ASP A 153 -8.86 -10.13 15.88
CA ASP A 153 -9.42 -9.24 16.90
C ASP A 153 -10.83 -8.79 16.52
N MET A 154 -11.05 -8.41 15.24
CA MET A 154 -12.38 -8.03 14.76
C MET A 154 -13.37 -9.20 14.79
N ARG A 155 -12.92 -10.41 14.40
CA ARG A 155 -13.74 -11.63 14.50
C ARG A 155 -14.12 -11.95 15.93
N THR A 156 -13.18 -11.82 16.84
CA THR A 156 -13.38 -12.01 18.28
C THR A 156 -14.36 -10.99 18.82
N TYR A 157 -14.22 -9.70 18.46
CA TYR A 157 -15.16 -8.65 18.85
C TYR A 157 -16.57 -8.94 18.35
N LEU A 158 -16.72 -9.27 17.06
CA LEU A 158 -18.03 -9.52 16.42
C LEU A 158 -18.64 -10.88 16.78
N ASP A 159 -17.87 -11.80 17.36
CA ASP A 159 -18.22 -13.22 17.55
C ASP A 159 -18.63 -13.89 16.22
N VAL A 160 -17.78 -13.73 15.18
CA VAL A 160 -18.00 -14.25 13.82
C VAL A 160 -16.78 -15.05 13.38
N HIS A 161 -16.84 -16.39 13.56
CA HIS A 161 -15.73 -17.30 13.26
C HIS A 161 -15.98 -18.24 12.10
N ASP A 162 -17.24 -18.61 11.85
CA ASP A 162 -17.70 -19.66 10.94
C ASP A 162 -18.16 -19.15 9.56
N ARG A 163 -18.21 -17.85 9.37
CA ARG A 163 -18.63 -17.20 8.13
C ARG A 163 -17.80 -15.94 7.81
N PRO A 164 -17.89 -15.40 6.60
CA PRO A 164 -17.35 -14.07 6.30
C PRO A 164 -18.02 -12.99 7.16
N ILE A 165 -17.24 -11.94 7.51
CA ILE A 165 -17.80 -10.69 8.04
C ILE A 165 -18.54 -10.00 6.90
N LEU A 166 -19.82 -9.71 7.10
CA LEU A 166 -20.66 -9.06 6.11
C LEU A 166 -20.58 -7.54 6.29
N GLY A 167 -19.96 -6.87 5.30
CA GLY A 167 -19.78 -5.42 5.31
C GLY A 167 -20.45 -4.72 4.15
N THR A 168 -20.77 -3.43 4.34
CA THR A 168 -21.30 -2.56 3.28
C THR A 168 -20.75 -1.16 3.34
N ILE A 169 -20.87 -0.46 2.20
CA ILE A 169 -20.70 0.99 2.06
C ILE A 169 -22.08 1.57 1.80
N ILE A 170 -22.49 2.56 2.58
CA ILE A 170 -23.82 3.17 2.44
C ILE A 170 -23.96 3.86 1.07
N LYS A 171 -25.14 3.69 0.49
CA LYS A 171 -25.56 4.35 -0.75
C LYS A 171 -26.93 5.05 -0.56
N PRO A 172 -27.15 6.22 -1.19
CA PRO A 172 -26.25 6.91 -2.14
C PRO A 172 -24.95 7.34 -1.48
N LYS A 173 -23.88 7.44 -2.29
CA LYS A 173 -22.52 7.75 -1.84
C LYS A 173 -22.44 9.07 -1.06
N MET A 174 -23.20 10.07 -1.53
CA MET A 174 -23.28 11.42 -0.96
C MET A 174 -24.71 11.93 -0.98
N GLY A 175 -25.02 12.91 -0.13
CA GLY A 175 -26.29 13.62 -0.14
C GLY A 175 -27.27 13.19 0.96
N LEU A 176 -26.97 12.14 1.73
CA LEU A 176 -27.73 11.81 2.93
C LEU A 176 -27.34 12.76 4.07
N THR A 177 -28.34 13.26 4.78
CA THR A 177 -28.11 13.93 6.07
C THR A 177 -27.55 12.95 7.09
N SER A 178 -26.96 13.44 8.17
CA SER A 178 -26.39 12.60 9.23
C SER A 178 -27.41 11.59 9.81
N SER A 179 -28.68 12.00 9.94
CA SER A 179 -29.76 11.11 10.44
C SER A 179 -30.15 10.05 9.42
N GLU A 180 -30.33 10.42 8.16
CA GLU A 180 -30.65 9.48 7.07
C GLU A 180 -29.54 8.47 6.86
N TYR A 181 -28.27 8.91 6.91
CA TYR A 181 -27.12 8.02 6.85
C TYR A 181 -27.15 6.97 7.98
N ALA A 182 -27.41 7.41 9.21
CA ALA A 182 -27.46 6.53 10.36
C ALA A 182 -28.65 5.55 10.31
N GLU A 183 -29.77 5.97 9.74
CA GLU A 183 -30.93 5.10 9.52
C GLU A 183 -30.61 3.96 8.56
N VAL A 184 -29.93 4.24 7.45
CA VAL A 184 -29.49 3.20 6.52
C VAL A 184 -28.45 2.27 7.16
N CYS A 185 -27.56 2.79 8.01
CA CYS A 185 -26.66 1.95 8.81
C CYS A 185 -27.44 0.99 9.72
N TYR A 186 -28.45 1.52 10.42
CA TYR A 186 -29.32 0.73 11.31
C TYR A 186 -30.02 -0.39 10.51
N ASP A 187 -30.65 -0.07 9.39
CA ASP A 187 -31.37 -1.04 8.56
C ASP A 187 -30.44 -2.19 8.10
N PHE A 188 -29.23 -1.86 7.68
CA PHE A 188 -28.24 -2.87 7.32
C PHE A 188 -27.84 -3.76 8.51
N TRP A 189 -27.64 -3.17 9.69
CA TRP A 189 -27.24 -3.91 10.88
C TRP A 189 -28.34 -4.84 11.40
N VAL A 190 -29.59 -4.38 11.42
CA VAL A 190 -30.72 -5.23 11.84
C VAL A 190 -31.03 -6.31 10.82
N GLY A 191 -30.75 -6.06 9.53
CA GLY A 191 -30.81 -7.03 8.45
C GLY A 191 -29.75 -8.13 8.51
N GLY A 192 -28.85 -8.12 9.50
CA GLY A 192 -27.82 -9.13 9.71
C GLY A 192 -26.40 -8.72 9.32
N GLY A 193 -26.20 -7.49 8.88
CA GLY A 193 -24.87 -6.94 8.59
C GLY A 193 -24.01 -6.77 9.84
N ASP A 194 -22.71 -6.86 9.67
CA ASP A 194 -21.72 -6.75 10.76
C ASP A 194 -20.98 -5.42 10.73
N PHE A 195 -20.57 -4.96 9.55
CA PHE A 195 -19.61 -3.89 9.35
C PHE A 195 -20.12 -2.87 8.34
N VAL A 196 -20.17 -1.60 8.72
CA VAL A 196 -20.50 -0.47 7.83
C VAL A 196 -19.28 0.43 7.71
N LYS A 197 -19.05 1.02 6.55
CA LYS A 197 -18.01 2.04 6.38
C LYS A 197 -18.53 3.28 5.67
N ASN A 198 -17.93 4.41 6.00
CA ASN A 198 -18.07 5.62 5.19
C ASN A 198 -17.52 5.38 3.77
N ASP A 199 -18.07 6.08 2.79
CA ASP A 199 -17.41 6.18 1.49
C ASP A 199 -16.24 7.17 1.56
N GLU A 200 -15.27 7.07 0.64
CA GLU A 200 -14.04 7.86 0.68
C GLU A 200 -14.24 9.39 0.62
N PRO A 201 -15.25 9.94 -0.07
CA PRO A 201 -15.46 11.39 -0.07
C PRO A 201 -16.29 11.89 1.12
N GLN A 202 -16.82 10.99 1.97
CA GLN A 202 -17.53 11.44 3.16
C GLN A 202 -16.56 12.03 4.18
N ALA A 203 -16.73 13.30 4.45
CA ALA A 203 -15.90 14.08 5.36
C ALA A 203 -16.82 14.91 6.29
N ASP A 204 -16.65 16.21 6.32
CA ASP A 204 -17.47 17.15 7.10
C ASP A 204 -18.24 18.04 6.13
N GLN A 205 -19.38 17.55 5.64
CA GLN A 205 -20.22 18.27 4.70
C GLN A 205 -21.34 19.06 5.40
N ASP A 206 -21.77 20.19 4.81
CA ASP A 206 -22.82 21.05 5.35
C ASP A 206 -24.13 20.28 5.64
N PHE A 207 -24.50 19.35 4.75
CA PHE A 207 -25.69 18.51 4.92
C PHE A 207 -25.49 17.36 5.90
N SER A 208 -24.26 17.01 6.23
CA SER A 208 -23.91 15.95 7.18
C SER A 208 -22.66 16.33 7.97
N PRO A 209 -22.76 17.26 8.93
CA PRO A 209 -21.65 17.62 9.80
C PRO A 209 -21.09 16.40 10.54
N TYR A 210 -19.75 16.31 10.61
CA TYR A 210 -19.06 15.12 11.09
C TYR A 210 -19.46 14.73 12.52
N ASP A 211 -19.54 15.70 13.41
CA ASP A 211 -19.95 15.51 14.81
C ASP A 211 -21.37 14.94 14.93
N LYS A 212 -22.28 15.41 14.07
CA LYS A 212 -23.67 14.92 14.02
C LYS A 212 -23.72 13.49 13.47
N MET A 213 -22.96 13.23 12.40
CA MET A 213 -22.91 11.89 11.81
C MET A 213 -22.40 10.87 12.82
N VAL A 214 -21.31 11.16 13.55
CA VAL A 214 -20.77 10.29 14.60
C VAL A 214 -21.82 9.99 15.68
N ARG A 215 -22.53 11.03 16.18
CA ARG A 215 -23.56 10.87 17.20
C ARG A 215 -24.77 10.04 16.71
N TYR A 216 -25.28 10.32 15.52
CA TYR A 216 -26.41 9.58 14.97
C TYR A 216 -26.07 8.12 14.69
N VAL A 217 -24.88 7.85 14.15
CA VAL A 217 -24.36 6.48 13.95
C VAL A 217 -24.24 5.73 15.28
N LYS A 218 -23.78 6.39 16.35
CA LYS A 218 -23.72 5.80 17.70
C LYS A 218 -25.13 5.40 18.17
N MET A 219 -26.11 6.29 18.05
CA MET A 219 -27.49 6.01 18.45
C MET A 219 -28.11 4.84 17.66
N ALA A 220 -27.85 4.81 16.34
CA ALA A 220 -28.31 3.75 15.45
C ALA A 220 -27.67 2.40 15.79
N MET A 221 -26.36 2.40 16.06
CA MET A 221 -25.62 1.20 16.47
C MET A 221 -26.14 0.65 17.80
N ASP A 222 -26.31 1.49 18.81
CA ASP A 222 -26.85 1.08 20.12
C ASP A 222 -28.25 0.46 20.00
N LYS A 223 -29.09 1.05 19.15
CA LYS A 223 -30.40 0.50 18.85
C LYS A 223 -30.31 -0.86 18.19
N ALA A 224 -29.48 -0.99 17.13
CA ALA A 224 -29.30 -2.25 16.42
C ALA A 224 -28.72 -3.37 17.32
N VAL A 225 -27.76 -3.04 18.18
CA VAL A 225 -27.19 -3.98 19.15
C VAL A 225 -28.24 -4.46 20.16
N ARG A 226 -29.05 -3.54 20.70
CA ARG A 226 -30.12 -3.93 21.63
C ARG A 226 -31.15 -4.84 20.98
N GLU A 227 -31.55 -4.60 19.74
CA GLU A 227 -32.57 -5.37 19.03
C GLU A 227 -32.08 -6.72 18.55
N THR A 228 -30.80 -6.79 18.07
CA THR A 228 -30.25 -8.01 17.48
C THR A 228 -29.48 -8.88 18.47
N GLY A 229 -29.05 -8.33 19.61
CA GLY A 229 -28.12 -8.97 20.53
C GLY A 229 -26.71 -9.20 19.95
N ARG A 230 -26.41 -8.60 18.78
CA ARG A 230 -25.14 -8.81 18.06
C ARG A 230 -24.35 -7.54 18.01
N LYS A 231 -23.02 -7.65 18.20
CA LYS A 231 -22.08 -6.54 18.06
C LYS A 231 -22.01 -6.04 16.62
N LYS A 232 -21.71 -4.76 16.46
CA LYS A 232 -21.65 -4.05 15.17
C LYS A 232 -20.39 -3.21 15.10
N VAL A 233 -19.91 -2.95 13.88
CA VAL A 233 -18.73 -2.08 13.65
C VAL A 233 -19.07 -1.01 12.62
N HIS A 234 -18.56 0.21 12.87
CA HIS A 234 -18.57 1.28 11.88
C HIS A 234 -17.13 1.79 11.63
N SER A 235 -16.74 1.86 10.38
CA SER A 235 -15.46 2.44 9.96
C SER A 235 -15.64 3.87 9.49
N PHE A 236 -15.19 4.81 10.31
CA PHE A 236 -15.33 6.25 10.09
C PHE A 236 -14.17 6.79 9.26
N ASN A 237 -14.47 7.57 8.22
CA ASN A 237 -13.45 8.25 7.44
C ASN A 237 -12.85 9.41 8.25
N VAL A 238 -11.60 9.27 8.63
CA VAL A 238 -10.86 10.30 9.36
C VAL A 238 -9.92 11.12 8.47
N SER A 239 -9.86 10.78 7.15
CA SER A 239 -9.07 11.55 6.19
C SER A 239 -9.50 13.02 6.18
N SER A 240 -8.53 13.93 6.24
CA SER A 240 -8.78 15.37 6.35
C SER A 240 -7.66 16.19 5.71
N ALA A 241 -7.77 17.51 5.78
CA ALA A 241 -6.80 18.41 5.18
C ALA A 241 -5.45 18.44 5.89
N ASP A 242 -5.43 18.16 7.18
CA ASP A 242 -4.25 18.23 8.05
C ASP A 242 -4.32 17.19 9.17
N PHE A 243 -3.20 17.01 9.90
CA PHE A 243 -3.09 16.05 10.99
C PHE A 243 -3.93 16.42 12.21
N ASP A 244 -4.04 17.69 12.52
CA ASP A 244 -4.78 18.12 13.71
C ASP A 244 -6.24 17.82 13.56
N THR A 245 -6.85 18.18 12.42
CA THR A 245 -8.23 17.82 12.08
C THR A 245 -8.45 16.30 12.01
N MET A 246 -7.46 15.54 11.49
CA MET A 246 -7.54 14.08 11.48
C MET A 246 -7.59 13.51 12.89
N ILE A 247 -6.78 14.01 13.79
CA ILE A 247 -6.74 13.58 15.19
C ILE A 247 -8.02 14.01 15.92
N GLU A 248 -8.50 15.23 15.71
CA GLU A 248 -9.77 15.69 16.26
C GLU A 248 -10.94 14.76 15.91
N ARG A 249 -11.01 14.30 14.66
CA ARG A 249 -12.01 13.30 14.24
C ARG A 249 -11.86 11.98 14.97
N CYS A 250 -10.63 11.49 15.14
CA CYS A 250 -10.37 10.26 15.89
C CYS A 250 -10.83 10.39 17.35
N GLU A 251 -10.49 11.49 18.02
CA GLU A 251 -10.88 11.72 19.40
C GLU A 251 -12.40 11.91 19.54
N MET A 252 -13.05 12.64 18.61
CA MET A 252 -14.51 12.79 18.58
C MET A 252 -15.23 11.42 18.52
N ILE A 253 -14.71 10.47 17.73
CA ILE A 253 -15.26 9.11 17.68
C ILE A 253 -15.05 8.40 19.03
N ARG A 254 -13.87 8.49 19.61
CA ARG A 254 -13.56 7.86 20.92
C ARG A 254 -14.43 8.42 22.05
N GLU A 255 -14.65 9.73 22.06
CA GLU A 255 -15.46 10.44 23.06
C GLU A 255 -16.97 10.23 22.89
N ALA A 256 -17.42 9.79 21.71
CA ALA A 256 -18.83 9.52 21.45
C ALA A 256 -19.41 8.30 22.21
N GLY A 257 -18.56 7.58 22.96
CA GLY A 257 -18.97 6.46 23.82
C GLY A 257 -19.21 5.14 23.08
N PHE A 258 -18.54 4.94 21.94
CA PHE A 258 -18.49 3.63 21.28
C PHE A 258 -17.76 2.61 22.15
N GLU A 259 -18.24 1.37 22.16
CA GLU A 259 -17.50 0.26 22.78
C GLU A 259 -16.17 0.03 22.05
N PRO A 260 -15.04 -0.21 22.73
CA PRO A 260 -13.80 -0.60 22.07
C PRO A 260 -14.01 -1.79 21.14
N GLY A 261 -13.55 -1.68 19.89
CA GLY A 261 -13.78 -2.67 18.84
C GLY A 261 -15.03 -2.41 17.98
N SER A 262 -15.99 -1.56 18.40
CA SER A 262 -17.19 -1.22 17.63
C SER A 262 -16.93 -0.16 16.55
N TYR A 263 -15.78 0.44 16.52
CA TYR A 263 -15.39 1.43 15.53
C TYR A 263 -14.02 1.14 14.93
N ALA A 264 -13.84 1.61 13.72
CA ALA A 264 -12.59 1.55 12.96
C ALA A 264 -12.30 2.94 12.37
N PHE A 265 -11.04 3.23 12.07
CA PHE A 265 -10.67 4.43 11.34
C PHE A 265 -10.39 4.07 9.88
N LEU A 266 -11.15 4.68 8.97
CA LEU A 266 -10.87 4.65 7.54
C LEU A 266 -9.92 5.78 7.19
N ILE A 267 -8.87 5.47 6.46
CA ILE A 267 -7.91 6.44 5.94
C ILE A 267 -7.66 6.21 4.45
N ASP A 268 -7.74 7.26 3.66
CA ASP A 268 -7.40 7.24 2.24
C ASP A 268 -5.88 7.26 2.08
N GLY A 269 -5.28 6.08 2.10
CA GLY A 269 -3.83 5.95 2.24
C GLY A 269 -3.00 6.53 1.09
N ILE A 270 -3.57 6.69 -0.11
CA ILE A 270 -2.88 7.31 -1.25
C ILE A 270 -3.08 8.84 -1.22
N THR A 271 -4.32 9.30 -1.05
CA THR A 271 -4.61 10.75 -1.10
C THR A 271 -4.21 11.48 0.17
N ALA A 272 -4.34 10.87 1.35
CA ALA A 272 -3.86 11.42 2.61
C ALA A 272 -2.36 11.14 2.86
N GLY A 273 -1.82 10.11 2.21
CA GLY A 273 -0.40 9.76 2.28
C GLY A 273 -0.02 8.76 3.37
N TRP A 274 1.12 8.12 3.17
CA TRP A 274 1.65 7.07 4.05
C TRP A 274 1.93 7.55 5.47
N MET A 275 2.31 8.82 5.60
CA MET A 275 2.54 9.44 6.91
C MET A 275 1.27 9.48 7.76
N ALA A 276 0.11 9.77 7.15
CA ALA A 276 -1.17 9.74 7.85
C ALA A 276 -1.50 8.32 8.36
N VAL A 277 -1.29 7.30 7.52
CA VAL A 277 -1.50 5.89 7.90
C VAL A 277 -0.62 5.50 9.10
N GLN A 278 0.69 5.76 9.01
CA GLN A 278 1.62 5.42 10.09
C GLN A 278 1.38 6.24 11.36
N THR A 279 0.94 7.49 11.23
CA THR A 279 0.56 8.32 12.40
C THR A 279 -0.62 7.71 13.13
N LEU A 280 -1.69 7.34 12.42
CA LEU A 280 -2.87 6.69 13.00
C LEU A 280 -2.48 5.38 13.69
N ARG A 281 -1.69 4.53 13.03
CA ARG A 281 -1.24 3.26 13.59
C ARG A 281 -0.49 3.44 14.92
N ARG A 282 0.42 4.40 14.98
CA ARG A 282 1.25 4.64 16.17
C ARG A 282 0.48 5.31 17.30
N ARG A 283 -0.48 6.15 16.95
CA ARG A 283 -1.27 6.90 17.94
C ARG A 283 -2.46 6.09 18.49
N TYR A 284 -3.03 5.20 17.67
CA TYR A 284 -4.23 4.41 17.99
C TYR A 284 -4.01 2.91 17.73
N PRO A 285 -3.12 2.27 18.51
CA PRO A 285 -2.80 0.85 18.32
C PRO A 285 -3.96 -0.09 18.65
N ASP A 286 -4.96 0.39 19.36
CA ASP A 286 -6.15 -0.33 19.82
C ASP A 286 -7.33 -0.27 18.82
N VAL A 287 -7.15 0.38 17.66
CA VAL A 287 -8.23 0.59 16.69
C VAL A 287 -7.91 -0.11 15.38
N PHE A 288 -8.91 -0.76 14.77
CA PHE A 288 -8.79 -1.29 13.40
C PHE A 288 -8.57 -0.15 12.41
N LEU A 289 -7.44 -0.19 11.70
CA LEU A 289 -7.10 0.80 10.69
C LEU A 289 -7.46 0.27 9.30
N HIS A 290 -8.50 0.84 8.71
CA HIS A 290 -9.02 0.46 7.41
C HIS A 290 -8.39 1.34 6.32
N PHE A 291 -7.47 0.76 5.54
CA PHE A 291 -6.82 1.46 4.43
C PHE A 291 -7.75 1.51 3.22
N HIS A 292 -8.16 2.70 2.83
CA HIS A 292 -8.86 2.92 1.57
C HIS A 292 -7.85 3.28 0.47
N ARG A 293 -8.04 2.71 -0.72
CA ARG A 293 -7.09 2.83 -1.83
C ARG A 293 -7.53 3.75 -2.97
N ALA A 294 -8.36 4.79 -2.69
CA ALA A 294 -8.76 5.76 -3.70
C ALA A 294 -7.54 6.30 -4.46
N GLY A 295 -7.64 6.37 -5.79
CA GLY A 295 -6.55 6.80 -6.65
C GLY A 295 -5.53 5.71 -7.03
N HIS A 296 -5.62 4.50 -6.45
CA HIS A 296 -4.63 3.44 -6.71
C HIS A 296 -4.51 3.08 -8.20
N GLY A 297 -5.60 3.19 -8.97
CA GLY A 297 -5.61 2.84 -10.39
C GLY A 297 -4.58 3.61 -11.22
N SER A 298 -4.17 4.81 -10.79
CA SER A 298 -3.09 5.56 -11.43
C SER A 298 -1.75 4.83 -11.42
N PHE A 299 -1.56 3.87 -10.51
CA PHE A 299 -0.34 3.09 -10.37
C PHE A 299 -0.54 1.61 -10.68
N THR A 300 -1.71 1.05 -10.33
CA THR A 300 -1.89 -0.39 -10.26
C THR A 300 -2.62 -1.00 -11.44
N ARG A 301 -3.30 -0.23 -12.29
CA ARG A 301 -4.00 -0.78 -13.46
C ARG A 301 -3.04 -1.61 -14.32
N PRO A 302 -3.47 -2.80 -14.80
CA PRO A 302 -2.63 -3.65 -15.64
C PRO A 302 -2.09 -2.94 -16.89
N GLU A 303 -2.89 -2.05 -17.48
CA GLU A 303 -2.55 -1.30 -18.70
C GLU A 303 -1.55 -0.17 -18.47
N ASN A 304 -1.34 0.25 -17.21
CA ASN A 304 -0.35 1.29 -16.90
C ASN A 304 1.06 0.74 -17.05
N PRO A 305 1.87 1.30 -17.93
CA PRO A 305 3.25 0.85 -18.12
C PRO A 305 4.15 1.24 -16.93
N ILE A 306 3.74 2.24 -16.14
CA ILE A 306 4.53 2.78 -15.02
C ILE A 306 3.72 2.63 -13.73
N GLY A 307 4.35 2.15 -12.66
CA GLY A 307 3.72 2.06 -11.35
C GLY A 307 4.09 0.80 -10.56
N PHE A 308 3.13 0.27 -9.82
CA PHE A 308 3.31 -0.93 -8.98
C PHE A 308 2.03 -1.79 -8.96
N SER A 309 2.14 -3.04 -8.54
CA SER A 309 1.01 -3.97 -8.45
C SER A 309 0.11 -3.70 -7.23
N VAL A 310 -1.10 -4.25 -7.23
CA VAL A 310 -1.98 -4.24 -6.04
C VAL A 310 -1.34 -5.02 -4.89
N LEU A 311 -0.61 -6.10 -5.17
CA LEU A 311 0.16 -6.85 -4.17
C LEU A 311 1.17 -5.95 -3.44
N VAL A 312 1.94 -5.16 -4.17
CA VAL A 312 2.90 -4.21 -3.60
C VAL A 312 2.19 -3.16 -2.76
N LEU A 313 1.08 -2.59 -3.26
CA LEU A 313 0.26 -1.65 -2.49
C LEU A 313 -0.21 -2.26 -1.17
N SER A 314 -0.68 -3.52 -1.21
CA SER A 314 -1.15 -4.23 -0.01
C SER A 314 -0.02 -4.49 0.99
N LYS A 315 1.17 -4.87 0.52
CA LYS A 315 2.36 -5.02 1.37
C LYS A 315 2.76 -3.71 2.04
N PHE A 316 2.75 -2.59 1.31
CA PHE A 316 3.03 -1.28 1.90
C PHE A 316 1.96 -0.84 2.89
N ALA A 317 0.68 -1.08 2.60
CA ALA A 317 -0.40 -0.78 3.55
C ALA A 317 -0.24 -1.56 4.86
N ARG A 318 0.06 -2.87 4.77
CA ARG A 318 0.36 -3.71 5.95
C ARG A 318 1.59 -3.21 6.71
N LEU A 319 2.66 -2.88 6.00
CA LEU A 319 3.90 -2.36 6.59
C LEU A 319 3.65 -1.02 7.32
N ALA A 320 2.81 -0.16 6.75
CA ALA A 320 2.39 1.10 7.36
C ALA A 320 1.47 0.91 8.58
N GLY A 321 0.95 -0.30 8.80
CA GLY A 321 0.13 -0.65 9.95
C GLY A 321 -1.35 -0.81 9.70
N ALA A 322 -1.79 -0.84 8.44
CA ALA A 322 -3.19 -1.08 8.11
C ALA A 322 -3.66 -2.47 8.56
N SER A 323 -4.79 -2.52 9.25
CA SER A 323 -5.46 -3.74 9.70
C SER A 323 -6.18 -4.46 8.55
N GLY A 324 -6.72 -3.71 7.61
CA GLY A 324 -7.40 -4.23 6.42
C GLY A 324 -7.33 -3.27 5.24
N ILE A 325 -7.47 -3.83 4.03
CA ILE A 325 -7.48 -3.12 2.75
C ILE A 325 -8.46 -3.80 1.79
N HIS A 326 -9.05 -3.03 0.88
CA HIS A 326 -9.74 -3.62 -0.26
C HIS A 326 -8.73 -4.18 -1.27
N THR A 327 -8.68 -5.49 -1.45
CA THR A 327 -7.78 -6.11 -2.42
C THR A 327 -8.34 -6.03 -3.84
N GLY A 328 -9.66 -6.23 -4.02
CA GLY A 328 -10.32 -6.14 -5.31
C GLY A 328 -11.77 -6.56 -5.28
N THR A 329 -12.33 -6.84 -6.45
CA THR A 329 -13.72 -7.26 -6.62
C THR A 329 -13.85 -8.66 -7.24
N ALA A 330 -12.78 -9.43 -7.24
CA ALA A 330 -12.68 -10.78 -7.83
C ALA A 330 -13.19 -10.82 -9.29
N GLY A 331 -12.88 -9.78 -10.07
CA GLY A 331 -13.35 -9.65 -11.46
C GLY A 331 -14.81 -9.23 -11.61
N VAL A 332 -15.53 -9.01 -10.51
CA VAL A 332 -16.92 -8.55 -10.51
C VAL A 332 -16.97 -7.06 -10.18
N GLY A 333 -17.77 -6.29 -10.92
CA GLY A 333 -17.94 -4.86 -10.71
C GLY A 333 -17.04 -3.99 -11.59
N LYS A 334 -16.87 -2.73 -11.21
CA LYS A 334 -16.30 -1.68 -12.06
C LYS A 334 -14.79 -1.47 -11.94
N MET A 335 -14.15 -2.11 -10.97
CA MET A 335 -12.71 -1.93 -10.73
C MET A 335 -11.89 -2.90 -11.57
N ALA A 336 -10.81 -2.41 -12.19
CA ALA A 336 -9.86 -3.24 -12.92
C ALA A 336 -9.08 -4.14 -11.94
N GLY A 337 -8.80 -5.36 -12.37
CA GLY A 337 -8.06 -6.37 -11.61
C GLY A 337 -8.54 -7.78 -11.98
N SER A 338 -7.71 -8.79 -11.72
CA SER A 338 -8.08 -10.18 -11.90
C SER A 338 -8.39 -10.86 -10.56
N PRO A 339 -9.21 -11.93 -10.55
CA PRO A 339 -9.43 -12.72 -9.34
C PRO A 339 -8.12 -13.25 -8.74
N GLU A 340 -7.16 -13.63 -9.57
CA GLU A 340 -5.86 -14.17 -9.14
C GLU A 340 -5.02 -13.09 -8.42
N GLU A 341 -5.00 -11.86 -8.94
CA GLU A 341 -4.32 -10.72 -8.32
C GLU A 341 -4.96 -10.41 -6.97
N ASP A 342 -6.28 -10.37 -6.90
CA ASP A 342 -7.03 -10.09 -5.68
C ASP A 342 -6.76 -11.13 -4.59
N VAL A 343 -6.76 -12.43 -4.95
CA VAL A 343 -6.45 -13.53 -4.03
C VAL A 343 -4.99 -13.47 -3.57
N THR A 344 -4.06 -13.16 -4.47
CA THR A 344 -2.63 -13.03 -4.12
C THR A 344 -2.41 -11.88 -3.15
N ALA A 345 -3.08 -10.75 -3.36
CA ALA A 345 -3.00 -9.60 -2.47
C ALA A 345 -3.69 -9.82 -1.10
N ALA A 346 -4.66 -10.74 -1.02
CA ALA A 346 -5.39 -11.06 0.21
C ALA A 346 -4.66 -12.07 1.12
N ARG A 347 -3.75 -12.87 0.57
CA ARG A 347 -2.92 -13.85 1.31
C ARG A 347 -1.71 -13.20 1.96
#